data_0d24bef714155c65018967f02889a4d3
#
_entry.id   0d24bef714155c65018967f02889a4d3
#
_cell.length_a   1.000
_cell.length_b   1.000
_cell.length_c   1.000
_cell.angle_alpha   90.00
_cell.angle_beta   90.00
_cell.angle_gamma   90.00
#
_symmetry.space_group_name_H-M   'P 1'
#
loop_
_entity.id
_entity.type
_entity.pdbx_description
1 polymer ?
#
loop_
_entity_poly.entity_id
_entity_poly.type
_entity_poly.pdbx_seq_one_letter_code
_entity_poly.pdbx_strand_id
1 'polypeptide(L)'
;WLTKETHESDADVLRRALSEDIHKFSMVPDLTDEQFAANASGVAMRYKLLGLEQLTGVKERYFREGLRCRVRLFAHYLALLGEREIVPERVRFIFTRSLPVNDTEQAQIVRELHGIVPDEQLLPQLSFLRDFRPDASQR
;
A
#
# COMPACT_ATOMS: atom_id res chain seq x y z
N TRP A 1 -35.91 -30.22 27.31
CA TRP A 1 -34.98 -29.12 27.23
C TRP A 1 -33.87 -29.52 26.25
N LEU A 2 -33.81 -28.93 25.05
CA LEU A 2 -32.74 -29.09 24.10
C LEU A 2 -31.58 -28.19 24.52
N THR A 3 -30.66 -28.72 25.33
CA THR A 3 -29.38 -28.10 25.56
C THR A 3 -28.46 -28.48 24.41
N LYS A 4 -28.05 -27.51 23.60
CA LYS A 4 -27.02 -27.70 22.58
C LYS A 4 -25.69 -27.81 23.29
N GLU A 5 -25.11 -29.01 23.32
CA GLU A 5 -23.72 -29.19 23.71
C GLU A 5 -22.83 -28.63 22.58
N THR A 6 -22.24 -27.47 22.80
CA THR A 6 -21.25 -26.92 21.91
C THR A 6 -19.92 -27.59 22.19
N HIS A 7 -19.45 -28.42 21.27
CA HIS A 7 -18.11 -28.96 21.34
C HIS A 7 -17.08 -27.86 21.02
N GLU A 8 -15.93 -27.91 21.64
CA GLU A 8 -14.82 -26.97 21.41
C GLU A 8 -14.42 -26.88 19.92
N SER A 9 -14.52 -28.01 19.20
CA SER A 9 -14.35 -28.08 17.74
C SER A 9 -15.33 -27.22 16.94
N ASP A 10 -16.59 -27.10 17.39
CA ASP A 10 -17.63 -26.34 16.72
C ASP A 10 -17.34 -24.82 16.85
N ALA A 11 -16.85 -24.42 18.03
CA ALA A 11 -16.43 -23.04 18.28
C ALA A 11 -15.22 -22.62 17.41
N ASP A 12 -14.27 -23.53 17.24
CA ASP A 12 -13.10 -23.29 16.37
C ASP A 12 -13.47 -23.21 14.89
N VAL A 13 -14.37 -24.07 14.43
CA VAL A 13 -14.89 -24.00 13.05
C VAL A 13 -15.60 -22.68 12.80
N LEU A 14 -16.47 -22.26 13.76
CA LEU A 14 -17.17 -20.99 13.65
C LEU A 14 -16.18 -19.80 13.66
N ARG A 15 -15.19 -19.83 14.52
CA ARG A 15 -14.17 -18.78 14.61
C ARG A 15 -13.39 -18.63 13.30
N ARG A 16 -13.00 -19.75 12.67
CA ARG A 16 -12.32 -19.73 11.36
C ARG A 16 -13.22 -19.15 10.29
N ALA A 17 -14.47 -19.64 10.19
CA ALA A 17 -15.42 -19.13 9.21
C ALA A 17 -15.68 -17.63 9.37
N LEU A 18 -15.81 -17.12 10.60
CA LEU A 18 -15.97 -15.70 10.87
C LEU A 18 -14.72 -14.89 10.47
N SER A 19 -13.53 -15.42 10.74
CA SER A 19 -12.27 -14.78 10.33
C SER A 19 -12.17 -14.67 8.82
N GLU A 20 -12.43 -15.76 8.11
CA GLU A 20 -12.44 -15.80 6.64
C GLU A 20 -13.46 -14.81 6.06
N ASP A 21 -14.67 -14.76 6.63
CA ASP A 21 -15.72 -13.83 6.20
C ASP A 21 -15.32 -12.37 6.44
N ILE A 22 -14.67 -12.06 7.57
CA ILE A 22 -14.17 -10.71 7.85
C ILE A 22 -13.18 -10.28 6.75
N HIS A 23 -12.19 -11.10 6.43
CA HIS A 23 -11.23 -10.83 5.37
C HIS A 23 -11.90 -10.68 4.01
N LYS A 24 -12.82 -11.57 3.67
CA LYS A 24 -13.56 -11.57 2.42
C LYS A 24 -14.41 -10.32 2.23
N PHE A 25 -15.23 -9.96 3.22
CA PHE A 25 -16.13 -8.82 3.11
C PHE A 25 -15.42 -7.47 3.27
N SER A 26 -14.32 -7.42 4.04
CA SER A 26 -13.50 -6.21 4.14
C SER A 26 -12.62 -5.95 2.92
N MET A 27 -12.50 -6.93 2.00
CA MET A 27 -11.55 -6.91 0.88
C MET A 27 -10.08 -6.78 1.31
N VAL A 28 -9.79 -7.11 2.58
CA VAL A 28 -8.44 -7.10 3.14
C VAL A 28 -7.95 -8.54 3.21
N PRO A 29 -6.91 -8.91 2.46
CA PRO A 29 -6.40 -10.28 2.49
C PRO A 29 -5.80 -10.61 3.85
N ASP A 30 -5.89 -11.87 4.25
CA ASP A 30 -5.17 -12.37 5.42
C ASP A 30 -3.69 -12.54 5.06
N LEU A 31 -2.86 -11.64 5.58
CA LEU A 31 -1.41 -11.68 5.35
C LEU A 31 -0.71 -12.75 6.19
N THR A 32 -1.41 -13.33 7.18
CA THR A 32 -0.87 -14.39 8.03
C THR A 32 -1.13 -15.79 7.45
N ASP A 33 -1.98 -15.89 6.42
CA ASP A 33 -2.23 -17.14 5.72
C ASP A 33 -0.96 -17.58 4.97
N GLU A 34 -0.49 -18.79 5.31
CA GLU A 34 0.66 -19.40 4.63
C GLU A 34 0.47 -19.50 3.12
N GLN A 35 -0.76 -19.70 2.65
CA GLN A 35 -1.10 -19.72 1.22
C GLN A 35 -1.03 -18.34 0.57
N PHE A 36 -1.10 -17.28 1.36
CA PHE A 36 -0.93 -15.92 0.83
C PHE A 36 0.50 -15.69 0.37
N ALA A 37 1.47 -16.11 1.17
CA ALA A 37 2.90 -15.92 0.92
C ALA A 37 3.54 -17.02 0.06
N ALA A 38 2.94 -18.23 0.02
CA ALA A 38 3.52 -19.39 -0.65
C ALA A 38 3.58 -19.19 -2.16
N ASN A 39 4.79 -19.12 -2.72
CA ASN A 39 5.12 -19.17 -4.15
C ASN A 39 4.32 -18.22 -5.07
N ALA A 40 3.81 -17.11 -4.55
CA ALA A 40 3.09 -16.15 -5.36
C ALA A 40 4.08 -15.30 -6.16
N SER A 41 4.00 -15.38 -7.51
CA SER A 41 4.67 -14.40 -8.37
C SER A 41 4.16 -12.99 -8.06
N GLY A 42 4.95 -11.95 -8.37
CA GLY A 42 4.54 -10.56 -8.17
C GLY A 42 3.19 -10.24 -8.83
N VAL A 43 2.88 -10.88 -9.96
CA VAL A 43 1.59 -10.75 -10.66
C VAL A 43 0.46 -11.38 -9.82
N ALA A 44 0.65 -12.59 -9.31
CA ALA A 44 -0.35 -13.25 -8.48
C ALA A 44 -0.62 -12.47 -7.19
N MET A 45 0.44 -11.90 -6.58
CA MET A 45 0.32 -11.04 -5.41
C MET A 45 -0.52 -9.79 -5.70
N ARG A 46 -0.32 -9.14 -6.85
CA ARG A 46 -1.13 -7.98 -7.27
C ARG A 46 -2.60 -8.34 -7.43
N TYR A 47 -2.92 -9.50 -7.98
CA TYR A 47 -4.31 -9.96 -8.07
C TYR A 47 -4.94 -10.19 -6.69
N LYS A 48 -4.22 -10.81 -5.76
CA LYS A 48 -4.70 -11.00 -4.39
C LYS A 48 -4.96 -9.67 -3.66
N LEU A 49 -4.19 -8.63 -3.97
CA LEU A 49 -4.31 -7.30 -3.38
C LEU A 49 -5.28 -6.36 -4.12
N LEU A 50 -5.83 -6.78 -5.25
CA LEU A 50 -6.66 -5.91 -6.11
C LEU A 50 -7.85 -5.30 -5.38
N GLY A 51 -8.57 -6.10 -4.57
CA GLY A 51 -9.71 -5.61 -3.79
C GLY A 51 -9.32 -4.53 -2.78
N LEU A 52 -8.22 -4.77 -2.06
CA LEU A 52 -7.65 -3.82 -1.12
C LEU A 52 -7.23 -2.52 -1.81
N GLU A 53 -6.59 -2.62 -2.98
CA GLU A 53 -6.17 -1.45 -3.76
C GLU A 53 -7.36 -0.61 -4.24
N GLN A 54 -8.41 -1.25 -4.71
CA GLN A 54 -9.64 -0.55 -5.12
C GLN A 54 -10.29 0.18 -3.95
N LEU A 55 -10.43 -0.49 -2.80
CA LEU A 55 -10.98 0.11 -1.58
C LEU A 55 -10.12 1.28 -1.11
N THR A 56 -8.80 1.12 -1.11
CA THR A 56 -7.84 2.15 -0.73
C THR A 56 -7.94 3.35 -1.67
N GLY A 57 -8.03 3.13 -2.98
CA GLY A 57 -8.20 4.20 -3.96
C GLY A 57 -9.49 5.02 -3.76
N VAL A 58 -10.58 4.37 -3.33
CA VAL A 58 -11.80 5.09 -2.95
C VAL A 58 -11.58 5.93 -1.70
N LYS A 59 -11.00 5.35 -0.65
CA LYS A 59 -10.70 6.05 0.61
C LYS A 59 -9.77 7.25 0.39
N GLU A 60 -8.76 7.12 -0.46
CA GLU A 60 -7.85 8.21 -0.80
C GLU A 60 -8.54 9.39 -1.46
N ARG A 61 -9.50 9.15 -2.33
CA ARG A 61 -10.24 10.24 -2.97
C ARG A 61 -10.97 11.09 -1.95
N TYR A 62 -11.68 10.46 -1.01
CA TYR A 62 -12.38 11.18 0.05
C TYR A 62 -11.41 11.85 1.02
N PHE A 63 -10.34 11.17 1.39
CA PHE A 63 -9.34 11.72 2.29
C PHE A 63 -8.60 12.91 1.68
N ARG A 64 -8.29 12.86 0.39
CA ARG A 64 -7.69 13.97 -0.36
C ARG A 64 -8.57 15.22 -0.34
N GLU A 65 -9.88 15.05 -0.46
CA GLU A 65 -10.81 16.17 -0.38
C GLU A 65 -10.82 16.81 1.01
N GLY A 66 -10.83 16.00 2.06
CA GLY A 66 -10.69 16.48 3.44
C GLY A 66 -9.36 17.22 3.66
N LEU A 67 -8.25 16.70 3.13
CA LEU A 67 -6.95 17.35 3.21
C LEU A 67 -6.92 18.70 2.47
N ARG A 68 -7.55 18.80 1.29
CA ARG A 68 -7.67 20.06 0.56
C ARG A 68 -8.43 21.11 1.35
N CYS A 69 -9.53 20.71 1.98
CA CYS A 69 -10.28 21.61 2.86
C CYS A 69 -9.41 22.09 4.02
N ARG A 70 -8.69 21.19 4.67
CA ARG A 70 -7.77 21.53 5.77
C ARG A 70 -6.66 22.50 5.34
N VAL A 71 -6.04 22.26 4.18
CA VAL A 71 -4.98 23.16 3.66
C VAL A 71 -5.53 24.55 3.36
N ARG A 72 -6.75 24.68 2.80
CA ARG A 72 -7.40 25.97 2.60
C ARG A 72 -7.61 26.73 3.91
N LEU A 73 -8.07 26.04 4.94
CA LEU A 73 -8.24 26.67 6.28
C LEU A 73 -6.90 27.13 6.86
N PHE A 74 -5.84 26.32 6.75
CA PHE A 74 -4.50 26.72 7.20
C PHE A 74 -3.95 27.89 6.40
N ALA A 75 -4.10 27.89 5.08
CA ALA A 75 -3.66 29.01 4.25
C ALA A 75 -4.36 30.31 4.64
N HIS A 76 -5.68 30.25 4.86
CA HIS A 76 -6.45 31.40 5.32
C HIS A 76 -5.98 31.89 6.71
N TYR A 77 -5.77 30.98 7.64
CA TYR A 77 -5.28 31.32 8.98
C TYR A 77 -3.89 31.98 8.96
N LEU A 78 -2.96 31.43 8.16
CA LEU A 78 -1.61 32.01 8.01
C LEU A 78 -1.65 33.39 7.35
N ALA A 79 -2.53 33.62 6.39
CA ALA A 79 -2.73 34.94 5.78
C ALA A 79 -3.22 35.96 6.79
N LEU A 80 -4.12 35.58 7.73
CA LEU A 80 -4.57 36.47 8.82
C LEU A 80 -3.45 36.84 9.80
N LEU A 81 -2.48 35.94 9.99
CA LEU A 81 -1.32 36.20 10.84
C LEU A 81 -0.23 37.05 10.16
N GLY A 82 -0.41 37.39 8.88
CA GLY A 82 0.61 38.11 8.10
C GLY A 82 1.81 37.23 7.71
N GLU A 83 1.68 35.91 7.83
CA GLU A 83 2.69 34.94 7.45
C GLU A 83 2.72 34.72 5.92
N ARG A 84 3.64 33.85 5.46
CA ARG A 84 3.82 33.54 4.05
C ARG A 84 2.52 33.02 3.42
N GLU A 85 2.12 33.60 2.31
CA GLU A 85 0.98 33.17 1.54
C GLU A 85 1.21 31.76 0.95
N ILE A 86 0.32 30.83 1.27
CA ILE A 86 0.31 29.49 0.73
C ILE A 86 -0.82 29.42 -0.30
N VAL A 87 -0.51 28.97 -1.51
CA VAL A 87 -1.50 28.71 -2.56
C VAL A 87 -1.98 27.25 -2.42
N PRO A 88 -3.21 27.00 -1.89
CA PRO A 88 -3.68 25.64 -1.58
C PRO A 88 -3.71 24.72 -2.79
N GLU A 89 -3.95 25.25 -3.97
CA GLU A 89 -4.06 24.51 -5.23
C GLU A 89 -2.72 23.93 -5.69
N ARG A 90 -1.60 24.49 -5.23
CA ARG A 90 -0.25 24.00 -5.53
C ARG A 90 0.20 22.88 -4.61
N VAL A 91 -0.53 22.61 -3.54
CA VAL A 91 -0.20 21.53 -2.61
C VAL A 91 -0.59 20.18 -3.22
N ARG A 92 0.38 19.29 -3.39
CA ARG A 92 0.18 17.93 -3.87
C ARG A 92 0.17 16.95 -2.70
N PHE A 93 -0.84 16.10 -2.66
CA PHE A 93 -0.89 14.98 -1.71
C PHE A 93 -0.40 13.73 -2.42
N ILE A 94 0.68 13.16 -1.94
CA ILE A 94 1.29 11.94 -2.46
C ILE A 94 0.99 10.83 -1.46
N PHE A 95 0.26 9.81 -1.91
CA PHE A 95 -0.01 8.60 -1.15
C PHE A 95 0.89 7.50 -1.70
N THR A 96 1.71 6.92 -0.84
CA THR A 96 2.59 5.81 -1.19
C THR A 96 1.99 4.49 -0.70
N ARG A 97 2.11 3.45 -1.53
CA ARG A 97 1.73 2.08 -1.16
C ARG A 97 2.95 1.36 -0.60
N SER A 98 2.79 0.76 0.56
CA SER A 98 3.78 -0.18 1.11
C SER A 98 3.30 -1.60 0.83
N LEU A 99 3.23 -1.96 -0.44
CA LEU A 99 2.87 -3.32 -0.84
C LEU A 99 4.11 -4.22 -0.77
N PRO A 100 3.94 -5.48 -0.37
CA PRO A 100 5.01 -6.45 -0.47
C PRO A 100 5.43 -6.59 -1.94
N VAL A 101 6.70 -6.44 -2.19
CA VAL A 101 7.29 -6.58 -3.53
C VAL A 101 8.24 -7.77 -3.49
N ASN A 102 8.24 -8.57 -4.55
CA ASN A 102 9.21 -9.64 -4.70
C ASN A 102 10.53 -9.06 -5.21
N ASP A 103 11.43 -8.74 -4.28
CA ASP A 103 12.74 -8.15 -4.60
C ASP A 103 13.58 -9.05 -5.51
N THR A 104 13.44 -10.38 -5.39
CA THR A 104 14.11 -11.34 -6.27
C THR A 104 13.66 -11.22 -7.72
N GLU A 105 12.35 -11.10 -7.94
CA GLU A 105 11.78 -10.90 -9.28
C GLU A 105 12.21 -9.56 -9.88
N GLN A 106 12.24 -8.49 -9.08
CA GLN A 106 12.75 -7.18 -9.50
C GLN A 106 14.24 -7.24 -9.89
N ALA A 107 15.05 -7.91 -9.07
CA ALA A 107 16.46 -8.07 -9.35
C ALA A 107 16.71 -8.88 -10.64
N GLN A 108 15.88 -9.89 -10.92
CA GLN A 108 15.94 -10.65 -12.18
C GLN A 108 15.59 -9.76 -13.38
N ILE A 109 14.51 -8.99 -13.31
CA ILE A 109 14.10 -8.06 -14.37
C ILE A 109 15.21 -7.05 -14.66
N VAL A 110 15.79 -6.46 -13.62
CA VAL A 110 16.91 -5.51 -13.77
C VAL A 110 18.12 -6.18 -14.42
N ARG A 111 18.44 -7.42 -14.03
CA ARG A 111 19.53 -8.18 -14.63
C ARG A 111 19.31 -8.47 -16.12
N GLU A 112 18.09 -8.79 -16.51
CA GLU A 112 17.71 -9.05 -17.91
C GLU A 112 17.75 -7.79 -18.77
N LEU A 113 17.41 -6.64 -18.17
CA LEU A 113 17.39 -5.35 -18.87
C LEU A 113 18.75 -4.63 -18.84
N HIS A 114 19.70 -5.09 -18.03
CA HIS A 114 21.05 -4.52 -17.97
C HIS A 114 21.74 -4.60 -19.34
N GLY A 115 22.27 -3.46 -19.80
CA GLY A 115 22.86 -3.33 -21.13
C GLY A 115 21.87 -3.02 -22.26
N ILE A 116 20.54 -3.11 -22.01
CA ILE A 116 19.50 -2.71 -22.95
C ILE A 116 18.95 -1.33 -22.57
N VAL A 117 18.80 -1.09 -21.27
CA VAL A 117 18.30 0.16 -20.70
C VAL A 117 19.41 0.81 -19.86
N PRO A 118 19.55 2.14 -19.89
CA PRO A 118 20.52 2.85 -19.05
C PRO A 118 20.30 2.57 -17.57
N ASP A 119 21.38 2.37 -16.81
CA ASP A 119 21.34 2.02 -15.38
C ASP A 119 20.60 3.09 -14.55
N GLU A 120 20.63 4.35 -14.96
CA GLU A 120 19.90 5.44 -14.32
C GLU A 120 18.37 5.23 -14.31
N GLN A 121 17.84 4.48 -15.27
CA GLN A 121 16.41 4.14 -15.36
C GLN A 121 16.09 2.80 -14.68
N LEU A 122 17.07 1.92 -14.51
CA LEU A 122 16.91 0.61 -13.88
C LEU A 122 16.98 0.70 -12.35
N LEU A 123 17.91 1.49 -11.81
CA LEU A 123 18.11 1.60 -10.35
C LEU A 123 16.87 2.04 -9.57
N PRO A 124 16.04 3.01 -10.06
CA PRO A 124 14.80 3.39 -9.37
C PRO A 124 13.73 2.30 -9.32
N GLN A 125 13.85 1.25 -10.14
CA GLN A 125 12.92 0.12 -10.15
C GLN A 125 13.15 -0.82 -8.96
N LEU A 126 14.35 -0.83 -8.37
CA LEU A 126 14.68 -1.65 -7.22
C LEU A 126 14.15 -0.99 -5.94
N SER A 127 13.15 -1.61 -5.32
CA SER A 127 12.49 -1.09 -4.12
C SER A 127 13.46 -0.88 -2.96
N PHE A 128 14.44 -1.78 -2.80
CA PHE A 128 15.44 -1.73 -1.74
C PHE A 128 16.57 -0.70 -1.96
N LEU A 129 16.68 -0.12 -3.17
CA LEU A 129 17.63 0.95 -3.48
C LEU A 129 16.99 2.34 -3.52
N ARG A 130 15.69 2.45 -3.24
CA ARG A 130 14.96 3.73 -3.29
C ARG A 130 15.52 4.80 -2.36
N ASP A 131 16.12 4.38 -1.25
CA ASP A 131 16.75 5.27 -0.27
C ASP A 131 18.25 5.44 -0.53
N PHE A 132 18.81 4.71 -1.50
CA PHE A 132 20.19 4.84 -1.90
C PHE A 132 20.34 6.07 -2.81
N ARG A 133 20.68 7.21 -2.22
CA ARG A 133 21.21 8.35 -2.97
C ARG A 133 22.69 8.11 -3.21
N PRO A 134 23.14 7.91 -4.46
CA PRO A 134 24.57 7.95 -4.73
C PRO A 134 25.06 9.34 -4.35
N ASP A 135 26.02 9.41 -3.44
CA ASP A 135 26.65 10.66 -3.04
C ASP A 135 27.12 11.42 -4.29
N ALA A 136 26.59 12.62 -4.48
CA ALA A 136 26.92 13.52 -5.59
C ALA A 136 28.37 14.08 -5.49
N SER A 137 29.23 13.48 -4.67
CA SER A 137 30.58 13.94 -4.37
C SER A 137 31.70 13.24 -5.18
N GLN A 138 31.34 12.41 -6.19
CA GLN A 138 32.35 11.84 -7.10
C GLN A 138 32.11 12.26 -8.55
N ARG A 139 32.21 13.55 -8.80
CA ARG A 139 32.54 14.11 -10.12
C ARG A 139 33.58 15.19 -9.99
#